data_07f991de6f0ef8e757e8ffd4a5fd57eb
#
_entry.id   07f991de6f0ef8e757e8ffd4a5fd57eb
#
_cell.length_a   1.000
_cell.length_b   1.000
_cell.length_c   1.000
_cell.angle_alpha   90.00
_cell.angle_beta   90.00
_cell.angle_gamma   90.00
#
_symmetry.space_group_name_H-M   'P 1'
#
loop_
_entity.id
_entity.type
_entity.pdbx_description
1 polymer ?
#
loop_
_entity_poly.entity_id
_entity_poly.type
_entity_poly.pdbx_seq_one_letter_code
_entity_poly.pdbx_strand_id
1 'polypeptide(L)'
;DGLWDAYNNYHMGTTAENICDIWGITREELDEFGYNSQMKALAAIKSGRFEDEIVPVTVKKKKETIEFKVDEHPKDTTLEKMAKLRGAFPNSADNTVDKVEMTFEATHMTPSAENTGVQRVTAGNASGLNDGAAAIILASKEAVEKYGLKPLFKVVSWGQGGVDPKIMGTGPIPASRQAMAK
;
A
#
# COMPACT_ATOMS: atom_id res chain seq x y z
N ASP A 1 1.77 16.04 -6.61
CA ASP A 1 2.68 15.51 -7.62
C ASP A 1 2.82 14.00 -7.54
N GLY A 2 3.18 13.41 -6.39
CA GLY A 2 3.40 11.97 -6.26
C GLY A 2 2.16 11.08 -6.41
N LEU A 3 0.97 11.64 -6.43
CA LEU A 3 -0.30 10.92 -6.56
C LEU A 3 -0.94 11.04 -7.94
N TRP A 4 -0.24 11.63 -8.89
CA TRP A 4 -0.73 11.87 -10.24
C TRP A 4 0.11 11.13 -11.26
N ASP A 5 -0.53 10.31 -12.10
CA ASP A 5 0.13 9.64 -13.22
C ASP A 5 0.40 10.65 -14.33
N ALA A 6 1.68 10.96 -14.55
CA ALA A 6 2.11 11.91 -15.55
C ALA A 6 1.98 11.39 -17.00
N TYR A 7 1.88 10.09 -17.21
CA TYR A 7 1.74 9.48 -18.54
C TYR A 7 0.30 9.52 -19.06
N ASN A 8 -0.66 9.20 -18.18
CA ASN A 8 -2.07 9.08 -18.54
C ASN A 8 -2.93 10.23 -17.99
N ASN A 9 -2.32 11.16 -17.24
CA ASN A 9 -2.96 12.36 -16.71
C ASN A 9 -4.19 12.09 -15.81
N TYR A 10 -4.07 11.14 -14.88
CA TYR A 10 -5.09 10.85 -13.87
C TYR A 10 -4.49 10.50 -12.51
N HIS A 11 -5.33 10.42 -11.49
CA HIS A 11 -4.91 10.13 -10.12
C HIS A 11 -4.50 8.65 -9.96
N MET A 12 -3.52 8.36 -9.06
CA MET A 12 -3.10 6.98 -8.73
C MET A 12 -4.25 6.09 -8.27
N GLY A 13 -5.32 6.63 -7.70
CA GLY A 13 -6.54 5.88 -7.40
C GLY A 13 -7.23 5.31 -8.64
N THR A 14 -7.13 5.98 -9.79
CA THR A 14 -7.62 5.45 -11.07
C THR A 14 -6.78 4.25 -11.52
N THR A 15 -5.47 4.21 -11.26
CA THR A 15 -4.66 3.02 -11.53
C THR A 15 -5.12 1.81 -10.70
N ALA A 16 -5.58 2.03 -9.49
CA ALA A 16 -6.17 0.97 -8.66
C ALA A 16 -7.51 0.48 -9.23
N GLU A 17 -8.37 1.38 -9.76
CA GLU A 17 -9.59 0.98 -10.46
C GLU A 17 -9.27 0.18 -11.73
N ASN A 18 -8.21 0.53 -12.49
CA ASN A 18 -7.76 -0.24 -13.63
C ASN A 18 -7.39 -1.68 -13.24
N ILE A 19 -6.71 -1.86 -12.12
CA ILE A 19 -6.37 -3.17 -11.58
C ILE A 19 -7.64 -3.95 -11.25
N CYS A 20 -8.61 -3.31 -10.61
CA CYS A 20 -9.89 -3.93 -10.30
C CYS A 20 -10.65 -4.39 -11.56
N ASP A 21 -10.68 -3.56 -12.59
CA ASP A 21 -11.32 -3.89 -13.87
C ASP A 21 -10.60 -5.05 -14.58
N ILE A 22 -9.28 -5.01 -14.65
CA ILE A 22 -8.47 -6.00 -15.37
C ILE A 22 -8.55 -7.38 -14.71
N TRP A 23 -8.56 -7.44 -13.37
CA TRP A 23 -8.56 -8.72 -12.64
C TRP A 23 -9.92 -9.08 -12.02
N GLY A 24 -10.96 -8.30 -12.28
CA GLY A 24 -12.30 -8.58 -11.76
C GLY A 24 -12.42 -8.51 -10.25
N ILE A 25 -11.58 -7.68 -9.60
CA ILE A 25 -11.61 -7.51 -8.14
C ILE A 25 -12.88 -6.73 -7.77
N THR A 26 -13.67 -7.27 -6.85
CA THR A 26 -14.93 -6.67 -6.43
C THR A 26 -14.74 -5.60 -5.36
N ARG A 27 -15.76 -4.78 -5.15
CA ARG A 27 -15.83 -3.82 -4.07
C ARG A 27 -15.78 -4.49 -2.70
N GLU A 28 -16.49 -5.59 -2.57
CA GLU A 28 -16.59 -6.37 -1.35
C GLU A 28 -15.24 -6.94 -0.94
N GLU A 29 -14.45 -7.45 -1.89
CA GLU A 29 -13.10 -7.95 -1.64
C GLU A 29 -12.16 -6.84 -1.18
N LEU A 30 -12.25 -5.64 -1.78
CA LEU A 30 -11.47 -4.48 -1.34
C LEU A 30 -11.86 -4.03 0.06
N ASP A 31 -13.15 -3.96 0.35
CA ASP A 31 -13.65 -3.55 1.66
C ASP A 31 -13.28 -4.57 2.74
N GLU A 32 -13.38 -5.87 2.47
CA GLU A 32 -12.95 -6.92 3.39
C GLU A 32 -11.44 -6.85 3.67
N PHE A 33 -10.63 -6.68 2.63
CA PHE A 33 -9.19 -6.52 2.78
C PHE A 33 -8.84 -5.28 3.61
N GLY A 34 -9.46 -4.14 3.29
CA GLY A 34 -9.28 -2.88 4.02
C GLY A 34 -9.72 -2.99 5.48
N TYR A 35 -10.88 -3.59 5.75
CA TYR A 35 -11.38 -3.86 7.10
C TYR A 35 -10.41 -4.72 7.91
N ASN A 36 -9.95 -5.82 7.36
CA ASN A 36 -9.01 -6.71 8.02
C ASN A 36 -7.68 -6.01 8.33
N SER A 37 -7.21 -5.14 7.44
CA SER A 37 -6.02 -4.31 7.64
C SER A 37 -6.22 -3.33 8.82
N GLN A 38 -7.36 -2.63 8.88
CA GLN A 38 -7.70 -1.73 9.99
C GLN A 38 -7.74 -2.48 11.34
N MET A 39 -8.39 -3.64 11.38
CA MET A 39 -8.50 -4.43 12.60
C MET A 39 -7.15 -4.95 13.08
N LYS A 40 -6.27 -5.37 12.19
CA LYS A 40 -4.89 -5.77 12.53
C LYS A 40 -4.09 -4.60 13.08
N ALA A 41 -4.17 -3.44 12.45
CA ALA A 41 -3.47 -2.24 12.91
C ALA A 41 -3.94 -1.80 14.30
N LEU A 42 -5.25 -1.74 14.53
CA LEU A 42 -5.82 -1.40 15.84
C LEU A 42 -5.44 -2.40 16.93
N ALA A 43 -5.43 -3.70 16.62
CA ALA A 43 -5.00 -4.73 17.55
C ALA A 43 -3.50 -4.57 17.91
N ALA A 44 -2.66 -4.27 16.91
CA ALA A 44 -1.23 -4.02 17.13
C ALA A 44 -0.98 -2.77 17.99
N ILE A 45 -1.69 -1.67 17.73
CA ILE A 45 -1.63 -0.46 18.55
C ILE A 45 -2.06 -0.78 20.00
N LYS A 46 -3.20 -1.44 20.16
CA LYS A 46 -3.75 -1.78 21.49
C LYS A 46 -2.83 -2.69 22.30
N SER A 47 -2.10 -3.56 21.64
CA SER A 47 -1.13 -4.46 22.29
C SER A 47 0.24 -3.84 22.55
N GLY A 48 0.46 -2.57 22.19
CA GLY A 48 1.76 -1.89 22.31
C GLY A 48 2.82 -2.36 21.31
N ARG A 49 2.43 -3.07 20.24
CA ARG A 49 3.36 -3.67 19.28
C ARG A 49 4.32 -2.67 18.64
N PHE A 50 3.91 -1.41 18.51
CA PHE A 50 4.69 -0.35 17.88
C PHE A 50 5.46 0.54 18.86
N GLU A 51 5.34 0.35 20.17
CA GLU A 51 5.95 1.23 21.17
C GLU A 51 7.47 1.28 21.07
N ASP A 52 8.11 0.15 20.74
CA ASP A 52 9.56 0.07 20.54
C ASP A 52 10.07 0.71 19.24
N GLU A 53 9.18 0.98 18.29
CA GLU A 53 9.51 1.49 16.96
C GLU A 53 9.22 2.99 16.84
N ILE A 54 8.22 3.50 17.56
CA ILE A 54 7.75 4.87 17.45
C ILE A 54 8.63 5.82 18.26
N VAL A 55 9.17 6.82 17.59
CA VAL A 55 9.81 7.96 18.24
C VAL A 55 8.77 9.07 18.39
N PRO A 56 8.36 9.41 19.63
CA PRO A 56 7.36 10.45 19.85
C PRO A 56 7.81 11.81 19.33
N VAL A 57 6.88 12.56 18.72
CA VAL A 57 7.12 13.90 18.21
C VAL A 57 6.30 14.92 19.00
N THR A 58 7.01 15.94 19.52
CA THR A 58 6.35 17.04 20.22
C THR A 58 5.71 18.00 19.24
N VAL A 59 4.38 18.09 19.26
CA VAL A 59 3.60 18.99 18.39
C VAL A 59 3.01 20.13 19.23
N LYS A 60 3.35 21.37 18.85
CA LYS A 60 2.80 22.59 19.44
C LYS A 60 1.50 22.97 18.73
N LYS A 61 0.37 22.83 19.37
CA LYS A 61 -0.91 23.41 18.98
C LYS A 61 -1.10 24.76 19.68
N LYS A 62 -1.94 25.64 19.12
CA LYS A 62 -2.10 27.05 19.57
C LYS A 62 -2.12 27.27 21.09
N LYS A 63 -2.66 26.35 21.88
CA LYS A 63 -2.81 26.48 23.34
C LYS A 63 -2.22 25.31 24.13
N GLU A 64 -1.75 24.27 23.47
CA GLU A 64 -1.26 23.06 24.12
C GLU A 64 -0.06 22.47 23.36
N THR A 65 0.73 21.71 24.09
CA THR A 65 1.80 20.90 23.50
C THR A 65 1.40 19.44 23.72
N ILE A 66 1.35 18.67 22.65
CA ILE A 66 1.03 17.25 22.70
C ILE A 66 2.24 16.42 22.27
N GLU A 67 2.39 15.27 22.88
CA GLU A 67 3.32 14.25 22.41
C GLU A 67 2.60 13.32 21.45
N PHE A 68 2.94 13.43 20.15
CA PHE A 68 2.34 12.61 19.11
C PHE A 68 3.10 11.29 18.99
N LYS A 69 2.45 10.19 19.33
CA LYS A 69 3.04 8.85 19.42
C LYS A 69 2.10 7.70 19.07
N VAL A 70 0.95 8.03 18.51
CA VAL A 70 -0.05 7.03 18.08
C VAL A 70 -0.51 7.39 16.67
N ASP A 71 -0.50 6.41 15.77
CA ASP A 71 -0.98 6.58 14.41
C ASP A 71 -2.48 6.93 14.39
N GLU A 72 -2.84 7.98 13.65
CA GLU A 72 -4.22 8.47 13.57
C GLU A 72 -5.03 7.80 12.45
N HIS A 73 -4.34 7.18 11.48
CA HIS A 73 -5.02 6.63 10.30
C HIS A 73 -5.89 5.40 10.60
N PRO A 74 -5.45 4.42 11.41
CA PRO A 74 -6.28 3.27 11.75
C PRO A 74 -7.59 3.67 12.44
N LYS A 75 -8.71 3.17 11.92
CA LYS A 75 -10.06 3.54 12.39
C LYS A 75 -10.88 2.32 12.75
N ASP A 76 -11.58 2.40 13.85
CA ASP A 76 -12.63 1.45 14.21
C ASP A 76 -13.82 1.63 13.26
N THR A 77 -14.06 0.64 12.44
CA THR A 77 -15.09 0.62 11.39
C THR A 77 -15.77 -0.75 11.32
N THR A 78 -16.75 -0.88 10.45
CA THR A 78 -17.40 -2.16 10.13
C THR A 78 -17.56 -2.29 8.62
N LEU A 79 -17.74 -3.53 8.12
CA LEU A 79 -17.98 -3.76 6.70
C LEU A 79 -19.23 -3.03 6.20
N GLU A 80 -20.30 -2.93 7.01
CA GLU A 80 -21.51 -2.20 6.65
C GLU A 80 -21.28 -0.69 6.51
N LYS A 81 -20.37 -0.10 7.32
CA LYS A 81 -19.98 1.29 7.19
C LYS A 81 -19.14 1.50 5.93
N MET A 82 -18.20 0.60 5.65
CA MET A 82 -17.35 0.67 4.46
C MET A 82 -18.18 0.52 3.19
N ALA A 83 -19.12 -0.41 3.13
CA ALA A 83 -20.00 -0.61 1.97
C ALA A 83 -20.83 0.63 1.58
N LYS A 84 -21.10 1.53 2.53
CA LYS A 84 -21.83 2.79 2.29
C LYS A 84 -20.95 3.93 1.74
N LEU A 85 -19.63 3.76 1.70
CA LEU A 85 -18.74 4.78 1.18
C LEU A 85 -18.87 4.87 -0.35
N ARG A 86 -18.82 6.11 -0.86
CA ARG A 86 -18.83 6.34 -2.31
C ARG A 86 -17.46 6.07 -2.90
N GLY A 87 -17.42 5.61 -4.15
CA GLY A 87 -16.19 5.55 -4.92
C GLY A 87 -15.48 6.90 -4.98
N ALA A 88 -14.17 6.87 -4.85
CA ALA A 88 -13.35 8.07 -4.70
C ALA A 88 -12.70 8.51 -6.01
N PHE A 89 -12.53 7.58 -6.97
CA PHE A 89 -11.77 7.86 -8.20
C PHE A 89 -12.57 7.43 -9.43
N PRO A 90 -12.50 8.22 -10.52
CA PRO A 90 -13.08 7.81 -11.79
C PRO A 90 -12.25 6.67 -12.39
N ASN A 91 -12.92 5.78 -13.11
CA ASN A 91 -12.26 4.77 -13.93
C ASN A 91 -11.60 5.44 -15.12
N SER A 92 -10.51 4.85 -15.61
CA SER A 92 -9.90 5.26 -16.87
C SER A 92 -10.83 4.95 -18.05
N ALA A 93 -10.87 5.85 -19.02
CA ALA A 93 -11.56 5.59 -20.30
C ALA A 93 -10.84 4.54 -21.15
N ASP A 94 -9.54 4.39 -20.93
CA ASP A 94 -8.67 3.40 -21.60
C ASP A 94 -7.84 2.68 -20.54
N ASN A 95 -8.30 1.50 -20.16
CA ASN A 95 -7.61 0.59 -19.26
C ASN A 95 -7.01 -0.62 -20.01
N THR A 96 -6.87 -0.53 -21.33
CA THR A 96 -6.20 -1.57 -22.12
C THR A 96 -4.72 -1.60 -21.77
N VAL A 97 -4.26 -2.74 -21.32
CA VAL A 97 -2.86 -3.03 -21.04
C VAL A 97 -2.44 -4.17 -21.96
N ASP A 98 -1.24 -4.09 -22.51
CA ASP A 98 -0.73 -5.17 -23.35
C ASP A 98 -0.69 -6.48 -22.57
N LYS A 99 -1.47 -7.45 -23.02
CA LYS A 99 -1.71 -8.72 -22.32
C LYS A 99 -0.46 -9.60 -22.21
N VAL A 100 0.57 -9.29 -22.99
CA VAL A 100 1.76 -10.15 -23.15
C VAL A 100 2.62 -10.22 -21.89
N GLU A 101 2.60 -9.20 -21.04
CA GLU A 101 3.46 -9.17 -19.84
C GLU A 101 2.75 -9.58 -18.53
N MET A 102 1.46 -9.89 -18.59
CA MET A 102 0.64 -10.04 -17.38
C MET A 102 0.13 -11.46 -17.13
N THR A 103 0.78 -12.48 -17.64
CA THR A 103 0.51 -13.86 -17.25
C THR A 103 0.95 -14.08 -15.80
N PHE A 104 0.11 -13.70 -14.86
CA PHE A 104 0.25 -14.07 -13.46
C PHE A 104 -0.27 -15.49 -13.24
N GLU A 105 0.49 -16.47 -13.68
CA GLU A 105 0.16 -17.90 -13.46
C GLU A 105 -0.10 -18.25 -11.99
N ALA A 106 0.38 -17.41 -11.06
CA ALA A 106 0.28 -17.66 -9.63
C ALA A 106 -1.01 -17.12 -8.97
N THR A 107 -1.81 -16.31 -9.64
CA THR A 107 -2.96 -15.65 -8.98
C THR A 107 -4.32 -16.26 -9.32
N HIS A 108 -4.40 -17.23 -10.24
CA HIS A 108 -5.67 -17.78 -10.74
C HIS A 108 -6.65 -16.73 -11.32
N MET A 109 -6.23 -15.49 -11.49
CA MET A 109 -7.05 -14.41 -12.02
C MET A 109 -6.77 -14.24 -13.51
N THR A 110 -7.77 -14.46 -14.32
CA THR A 110 -7.72 -14.15 -15.75
C THR A 110 -8.06 -12.68 -15.95
N PRO A 111 -7.21 -11.87 -16.61
CA PRO A 111 -7.55 -10.48 -16.89
C PRO A 111 -8.85 -10.41 -17.69
N SER A 112 -9.81 -9.66 -17.20
CA SER A 112 -10.99 -9.28 -17.98
C SER A 112 -10.80 -7.85 -18.47
N ALA A 113 -10.94 -7.63 -19.76
CA ALA A 113 -10.65 -6.33 -20.39
C ALA A 113 -11.84 -5.37 -20.37
N GLU A 114 -12.84 -5.60 -19.52
CA GLU A 114 -14.04 -4.78 -19.49
C GLU A 114 -13.92 -3.66 -18.46
N ASN A 115 -13.93 -2.42 -18.94
CA ASN A 115 -14.18 -1.26 -18.09
C ASN A 115 -15.64 -1.29 -17.67
N THR A 116 -15.88 -1.65 -16.42
CA THR A 116 -17.25 -1.81 -15.90
C THR A 116 -17.90 -0.47 -15.50
N GLY A 117 -17.14 0.63 -15.45
CA GLY A 117 -17.59 1.93 -14.94
C GLY A 117 -17.92 1.92 -13.43
N VAL A 118 -17.72 0.81 -12.75
CA VAL A 118 -17.97 0.67 -11.30
C VAL A 118 -16.77 1.19 -10.53
N GLN A 119 -17.01 2.13 -9.63
CA GLN A 119 -15.98 2.65 -8.72
C GLN A 119 -15.92 1.77 -7.45
N ARG A 120 -14.77 1.18 -7.19
CA ARG A 120 -14.54 0.25 -6.07
C ARG A 120 -13.64 0.82 -4.99
N VAL A 121 -12.72 1.70 -5.38
CA VAL A 121 -11.75 2.33 -4.47
C VAL A 121 -12.44 3.46 -3.70
N THR A 122 -12.34 3.42 -2.37
CA THR A 122 -13.00 4.38 -1.46
C THR A 122 -12.02 4.89 -0.41
N ALA A 123 -12.42 5.89 0.35
CA ALA A 123 -11.63 6.35 1.50
C ALA A 123 -11.48 5.29 2.62
N GLY A 124 -12.25 4.20 2.57
CA GLY A 124 -12.16 3.11 3.56
C GLY A 124 -11.19 2.01 3.19
N ASN A 125 -10.98 1.79 1.89
CA ASN A 125 -10.12 0.72 1.38
C ASN A 125 -8.86 1.23 0.65
N ALA A 126 -8.69 2.56 0.51
CA ALA A 126 -7.47 3.20 0.02
C ALA A 126 -6.54 3.57 1.18
N SER A 127 -5.24 3.66 0.90
CA SER A 127 -4.27 4.21 1.84
C SER A 127 -4.51 5.71 2.06
N GLY A 128 -4.24 6.19 3.28
CA GLY A 128 -4.28 7.62 3.58
C GLY A 128 -3.00 8.35 3.16
N LEU A 129 -3.10 9.68 3.11
CA LEU A 129 -1.94 10.56 3.07
C LEU A 129 -1.48 10.79 4.50
N ASN A 130 -0.27 10.36 4.83
CA ASN A 130 0.26 10.46 6.19
C ASN A 130 1.62 11.15 6.16
N ASP A 131 1.82 12.05 7.12
CA ASP A 131 3.15 12.58 7.39
C ASP A 131 3.93 11.56 8.23
N GLY A 132 5.14 11.26 7.84
CA GLY A 132 5.95 10.28 8.55
C GLY A 132 7.41 10.31 8.12
N ALA A 133 8.27 9.81 8.99
CA ALA A 133 9.67 9.58 8.70
C ALA A 133 10.14 8.29 9.37
N ALA A 134 11.06 7.59 8.73
CA ALA A 134 11.69 6.40 9.30
C ALA A 134 13.19 6.40 9.03
N ALA A 135 13.96 5.78 9.93
CA ALA A 135 15.39 5.60 9.75
C ALA A 135 15.77 4.14 9.97
N ILE A 136 16.59 3.61 9.05
CA ILE A 136 17.12 2.25 9.13
C ILE A 136 18.64 2.32 9.02
N ILE A 137 19.34 1.62 9.90
CA ILE A 137 20.79 1.50 9.85
C ILE A 137 21.16 0.24 9.08
N LEU A 138 21.89 0.40 7.98
CA LEU A 138 22.52 -0.70 7.25
C LEU A 138 23.99 -0.78 7.64
N ALA A 139 24.47 -1.96 7.96
CA ALA A 139 25.86 -2.19 8.35
C ALA A 139 26.46 -3.36 7.57
N SER A 140 27.73 -3.24 7.18
CA SER A 140 28.49 -4.38 6.67
C SER A 140 28.85 -5.35 7.81
N LYS A 141 29.27 -6.56 7.47
CA LYS A 141 29.73 -7.54 8.45
C LYS A 141 30.89 -6.98 9.30
N GLU A 142 31.85 -6.32 8.66
CA GLU A 142 33.00 -5.72 9.30
C GLU A 142 32.58 -4.59 10.27
N ALA A 143 31.58 -3.78 9.90
CA ALA A 143 31.05 -2.77 10.79
C ALA A 143 30.33 -3.37 12.00
N VAL A 144 29.56 -4.44 11.78
CA VAL A 144 28.89 -5.18 12.87
C VAL A 144 29.93 -5.67 13.89
N GLU A 145 31.00 -6.30 13.41
CA GLU A 145 32.10 -6.81 14.27
C GLU A 145 32.86 -5.68 14.97
N LYS A 146 33.24 -4.65 14.21
CA LYS A 146 34.03 -3.50 14.71
C LYS A 146 33.29 -2.71 15.80
N TYR A 147 31.99 -2.52 15.66
CA TYR A 147 31.18 -1.68 16.56
C TYR A 147 30.33 -2.47 17.54
N GLY A 148 30.42 -3.82 17.54
CA GLY A 148 29.66 -4.68 18.43
C GLY A 148 28.14 -4.56 18.22
N LEU A 149 27.69 -4.33 16.99
CA LEU A 149 26.28 -4.15 16.67
C LEU A 149 25.52 -5.48 16.78
N LYS A 150 24.24 -5.40 17.13
CA LYS A 150 23.32 -6.56 17.13
C LYS A 150 22.38 -6.45 15.95
N PRO A 151 22.66 -7.11 14.81
CA PRO A 151 21.77 -7.07 13.65
C PRO A 151 20.42 -7.71 13.98
N LEU A 152 19.31 -7.07 13.58
CA LEU A 152 17.98 -7.63 13.68
C LEU A 152 17.69 -8.58 12.52
N PHE A 153 18.16 -8.20 11.32
CA PHE A 153 17.94 -8.95 10.07
C PHE A 153 19.15 -8.88 9.16
N LYS A 154 19.22 -9.80 8.21
CA LYS A 154 20.19 -9.79 7.13
C LYS A 154 19.45 -9.53 5.82
N VAL A 155 19.93 -8.59 5.01
CA VAL A 155 19.48 -8.46 3.62
C VAL A 155 20.00 -9.66 2.83
N VAL A 156 19.12 -10.51 2.34
CA VAL A 156 19.48 -11.72 1.58
C VAL A 156 19.57 -11.42 0.09
N SER A 157 18.59 -10.71 -0.43
CA SER A 157 18.53 -10.33 -1.84
C SER A 157 17.68 -9.06 -2.02
N TRP A 158 17.68 -8.55 -3.22
CA TRP A 158 16.83 -7.43 -3.63
C TRP A 158 16.44 -7.59 -5.09
N GLY A 159 15.34 -6.95 -5.49
CA GLY A 159 14.84 -6.98 -6.86
C GLY A 159 14.20 -5.67 -7.28
N GLN A 160 14.15 -5.45 -8.58
CA GLN A 160 13.49 -4.32 -9.23
C GLN A 160 12.53 -4.84 -10.29
N GLY A 161 11.46 -4.11 -10.54
CA GLY A 161 10.53 -4.42 -11.62
C GLY A 161 9.78 -3.17 -12.06
N GLY A 162 9.74 -2.92 -13.37
CA GLY A 162 8.87 -1.94 -13.99
C GLY A 162 7.61 -2.60 -14.52
N VAL A 163 6.51 -1.86 -14.54
CA VAL A 163 5.24 -2.26 -15.11
C VAL A 163 4.62 -1.09 -15.86
N ASP A 164 3.58 -1.35 -16.65
CA ASP A 164 2.80 -0.27 -17.26
C ASP A 164 2.29 0.71 -16.19
N PRO A 165 2.45 2.04 -16.37
CA PRO A 165 1.97 3.03 -15.43
C PRO A 165 0.48 2.89 -15.08
N LYS A 166 -0.35 2.43 -16.03
CA LYS A 166 -1.79 2.19 -15.81
C LYS A 166 -2.11 1.21 -14.68
N ILE A 167 -1.15 0.35 -14.36
CA ILE A 167 -1.27 -0.70 -13.33
C ILE A 167 -0.10 -0.65 -12.33
N MET A 168 0.39 0.53 -12.03
CA MET A 168 1.59 0.76 -11.22
C MET A 168 1.60 -0.04 -9.89
N GLY A 169 0.43 -0.29 -9.32
CA GLY A 169 0.29 -1.07 -8.08
C GLY A 169 0.74 -2.53 -8.19
N THR A 170 0.95 -3.05 -9.40
CA THR A 170 1.47 -4.41 -9.62
C THR A 170 3.01 -4.47 -9.62
N GLY A 171 3.70 -3.34 -9.60
CA GLY A 171 5.18 -3.27 -9.61
C GLY A 171 5.91 -4.13 -8.57
N PRO A 172 5.40 -4.29 -7.34
CA PRO A 172 6.01 -5.20 -6.36
C PRO A 172 6.10 -6.66 -6.81
N ILE A 173 5.25 -7.11 -7.73
CA ILE A 173 5.21 -8.52 -8.17
C ILE A 173 6.50 -8.91 -8.92
N PRO A 174 6.88 -8.25 -10.04
CA PRO A 174 8.13 -8.57 -10.73
C PRO A 174 9.37 -8.30 -9.86
N ALA A 175 9.34 -7.25 -9.02
CA ALA A 175 10.44 -6.96 -8.10
C ALA A 175 10.64 -8.09 -7.08
N SER A 176 9.57 -8.58 -6.47
CA SER A 176 9.62 -9.69 -5.51
C SER A 176 10.08 -10.99 -6.17
N ARG A 177 9.57 -11.29 -7.38
CA ARG A 177 10.02 -12.47 -8.14
C ARG A 177 11.52 -12.43 -8.43
N GLN A 178 12.04 -11.27 -8.84
CA GLN A 178 13.48 -11.11 -9.07
C GLN A 178 14.29 -11.28 -7.78
N ALA A 179 13.81 -10.76 -6.66
CA ALA A 179 14.48 -10.93 -5.37
C ALA A 179 14.50 -12.38 -4.91
N MET A 180 13.39 -13.12 -5.09
CA MET A 180 13.29 -14.53 -4.72
C MET A 180 14.06 -15.47 -5.64
N ALA A 181 14.39 -15.06 -6.86
CA ALA A 181 15.16 -15.86 -7.82
C ALA A 181 16.67 -15.77 -7.62
N LYS A 182 17.17 -14.89 -6.76
CA LYS A 182 18.59 -14.71 -6.39
C LYS A 182 18.93 -15.54 -5.17
#